data_d7b13be2bd8d7219b80d99ff1c338fb6
#
_entry.id   d7b13be2bd8d7219b80d99ff1c338fb6
#
_cell.length_a   1.000
_cell.length_b   1.000
_cell.length_c   1.000
_cell.angle_alpha   90.00
_cell.angle_beta   90.00
_cell.angle_gamma   90.00
#
_symmetry.space_group_name_H-M   'P 1'
#
loop_
_entity.id
_entity.type
_entity.pdbx_description
1 polymer ?
#
loop_
_entity_poly.entity_id
_entity_poly.type
_entity_poly.pdbx_seq_one_letter_code
_entity_poly.pdbx_strand_id
1 'polypeptide(L)'
;MQRIKLIFLSFSRDNSLLASKSNGTWAPRLVGLLFFILCGSPVYALEAEITTAPHVPPFISRIMPETVVVKFEAKEFVGALADGQQYKFWSFNGTVPGPMIRVRLGDTVEFHLSNHAGSQFPHNIDIHAVSGPGGGAAASLVAPGEEKIFRFKTLHPGLFVYHCASPVPSIPAHIANGMYGLILVEPKHGFRRVDHEFYVFESEFYTQNSETEDLSKPKVKKKP
;
A
#
# COMPACT_ATOMS: atom_id res chain seq x y z
N MET A 1 1.08 -28.75 4.53
CA MET A 1 0.60 -27.73 3.58
C MET A 1 -0.60 -27.07 4.22
N GLN A 2 -0.42 -25.93 4.82
CA GLN A 2 -1.49 -25.22 5.51
C GLN A 2 -1.96 -24.07 4.60
N ARG A 3 -3.25 -24.06 4.26
CA ARG A 3 -3.89 -22.97 3.51
C ARG A 3 -4.53 -22.00 4.50
N ILE A 4 -4.11 -20.75 4.46
CA ILE A 4 -4.80 -19.68 5.16
C ILE A 4 -5.68 -18.97 4.14
N LYS A 5 -7.01 -19.10 4.31
CA LYS A 5 -8.00 -18.48 3.43
C LYS A 5 -8.59 -17.26 4.10
N LEU A 6 -8.48 -16.15 3.45
CA LEU A 6 -8.93 -14.85 3.95
C LEU A 6 -10.02 -14.29 3.01
N ILE A 7 -11.19 -13.92 3.53
CA ILE A 7 -12.39 -13.55 2.77
C ILE A 7 -12.76 -12.08 3.04
N PHE A 8 -13.04 -11.32 1.99
CA PHE A 8 -13.54 -9.95 2.07
C PHE A 8 -15.06 -9.95 2.27
N LEU A 9 -15.55 -9.36 3.35
CA LEU A 9 -16.97 -9.17 3.59
C LEU A 9 -17.27 -7.69 3.80
N SER A 10 -18.08 -7.11 2.91
CA SER A 10 -18.64 -5.77 3.03
C SER A 10 -20.13 -5.87 3.38
N PHE A 11 -20.55 -5.25 4.48
CA PHE A 11 -21.95 -5.15 4.84
C PHE A 11 -22.44 -3.71 4.72
N SER A 12 -23.51 -3.49 3.94
CA SER A 12 -24.17 -2.20 3.78
C SER A 12 -25.54 -2.20 4.47
N ARG A 13 -25.81 -1.18 5.28
CA ARG A 13 -27.16 -0.84 5.71
C ARG A 13 -27.67 0.36 4.91
N ASP A 14 -28.80 0.19 4.27
CA ASP A 14 -29.54 1.29 3.64
C ASP A 14 -30.16 2.20 4.70
N ASN A 15 -29.78 3.46 4.71
CA ASN A 15 -30.58 4.52 5.32
C ASN A 15 -30.78 5.64 4.31
N SER A 16 -31.92 5.59 3.63
CA SER A 16 -32.49 6.72 2.91
C SER A 16 -33.16 7.66 3.91
N LEU A 17 -32.81 8.96 3.94
CA LEU A 17 -33.79 10.01 4.23
C LEU A 17 -33.18 11.44 4.12
N LEU A 18 -33.88 12.22 3.27
CA LEU A 18 -34.21 13.64 3.36
C LEU A 18 -33.21 14.72 2.94
N ALA A 19 -33.54 15.27 1.80
CA ALA A 19 -33.09 16.56 1.29
C ALA A 19 -33.80 17.72 2.00
N SER A 20 -33.10 18.78 2.33
CA SER A 20 -33.62 20.08 2.72
C SER A 20 -33.13 21.17 1.77
N LYS A 21 -34.06 21.89 1.16
CA LYS A 21 -33.83 23.11 0.36
C LYS A 21 -33.77 24.31 1.29
N SER A 22 -32.88 25.25 1.08
CA SER A 22 -33.00 26.60 1.59
C SER A 22 -32.62 27.63 0.51
N ASN A 23 -33.50 28.57 0.29
CA ASN A 23 -33.39 29.73 -0.61
C ASN A 23 -32.56 30.83 0.06
N GLY A 24 -31.72 31.50 -0.68
CA GLY A 24 -30.93 32.61 -0.16
C GLY A 24 -30.90 33.79 -1.10
N THR A 25 -31.01 34.95 -0.53
CA THR A 25 -31.19 36.32 -1.08
C THR A 25 -29.90 36.95 -1.55
N TRP A 26 -30.01 37.83 -2.56
CA TRP A 26 -28.94 38.65 -3.14
C TRP A 26 -28.75 39.97 -2.36
N ALA A 27 -27.52 40.44 -2.23
CA ALA A 27 -27.18 41.81 -1.85
C ALA A 27 -25.81 42.25 -2.47
N PRO A 28 -25.52 43.56 -2.61
CA PRO A 28 -24.80 44.09 -3.76
C PRO A 28 -23.30 44.31 -3.59
N ARG A 29 -22.65 44.55 -4.73
CA ARG A 29 -21.23 44.74 -5.01
C ARG A 29 -20.60 45.91 -4.26
N LEU A 30 -19.47 45.63 -3.59
CA LEU A 30 -18.42 46.62 -3.31
C LEU A 30 -17.15 46.17 -4.04
N VAL A 31 -16.70 47.00 -4.99
CA VAL A 31 -15.43 46.79 -5.72
C VAL A 31 -14.32 47.30 -4.81
N GLY A 32 -13.63 46.35 -4.14
CA GLY A 32 -12.40 46.61 -3.42
C GLY A 32 -11.23 46.01 -4.21
N LEU A 33 -10.31 46.87 -4.60
CA LEU A 33 -9.04 46.46 -5.23
C LEU A 33 -8.19 45.73 -4.19
N LEU A 34 -8.28 44.37 -4.17
CA LEU A 34 -7.43 43.54 -3.31
C LEU A 34 -6.13 43.24 -4.05
N PHE A 35 -5.03 43.79 -3.53
CA PHE A 35 -3.69 43.31 -3.79
C PHE A 35 -3.59 41.86 -3.35
N PHE A 36 -3.62 40.92 -4.28
CA PHE A 36 -3.30 39.52 -4.02
C PHE A 36 -1.79 39.43 -3.77
N ILE A 37 -1.39 39.45 -2.51
CA ILE A 37 -0.11 38.90 -2.10
C ILE A 37 -0.23 37.40 -2.30
N LEU A 38 0.39 36.89 -3.37
CA LEU A 38 0.61 35.45 -3.58
C LEU A 38 1.57 34.96 -2.46
N CYS A 39 1.03 34.79 -1.25
CA CYS A 39 1.63 33.91 -0.27
C CYS A 39 1.44 32.49 -0.80
N GLY A 40 2.44 31.97 -1.51
CA GLY A 40 2.50 30.54 -1.81
C GLY A 40 2.49 29.79 -0.49
N SER A 41 1.33 29.27 -0.10
CA SER A 41 1.24 28.38 1.04
C SER A 41 2.17 27.18 0.76
N PRO A 42 3.05 26.82 1.70
CA PRO A 42 3.86 25.62 1.53
C PRO A 42 2.89 24.44 1.31
N VAL A 43 3.04 23.78 0.17
CA VAL A 43 2.30 22.55 -0.11
C VAL A 43 2.90 21.49 0.79
N TYR A 44 2.30 21.27 1.95
CA TYR A 44 2.66 20.14 2.80
C TYR A 44 2.16 18.88 2.12
N ALA A 45 3.07 17.97 1.77
CA ALA A 45 2.69 16.65 1.32
C ALA A 45 2.02 15.91 2.48
N LEU A 46 0.87 15.29 2.21
CA LEU A 46 0.12 14.51 3.20
C LEU A 46 0.81 13.16 3.39
N GLU A 47 1.19 12.81 4.60
CA GLU A 47 1.67 11.45 4.89
C GLU A 47 0.48 10.46 4.87
N ALA A 48 0.61 9.36 4.13
CA ALA A 48 -0.41 8.33 4.07
C ALA A 48 -0.50 7.60 5.40
N GLU A 49 -1.71 7.44 5.91
CA GLU A 49 -1.96 6.46 6.95
C GLU A 49 -1.95 5.07 6.33
N ILE A 50 -1.07 4.21 6.82
CA ILE A 50 -0.95 2.81 6.38
C ILE A 50 -1.31 1.89 7.55
N THR A 51 -1.97 0.77 7.27
CA THR A 51 -2.42 -0.17 8.30
C THR A 51 -2.05 -1.60 7.94
N THR A 52 -1.93 -2.45 8.97
CA THR A 52 -1.69 -3.88 8.80
C THR A 52 -3.00 -4.66 8.87
N ALA A 53 -3.07 -5.78 8.14
CA ALA A 53 -4.21 -6.67 8.19
C ALA A 53 -4.57 -7.06 9.65
N PRO A 54 -5.84 -7.09 10.02
CA PRO A 54 -7.05 -6.93 9.20
C PRO A 54 -7.54 -5.47 9.07
N HIS A 55 -6.81 -4.50 9.60
CA HIS A 55 -7.24 -3.09 9.65
C HIS A 55 -7.04 -2.40 8.31
N VAL A 56 -7.99 -1.53 7.96
CA VAL A 56 -7.99 -0.72 6.74
C VAL A 56 -7.73 0.74 7.10
N PRO A 57 -6.93 1.49 6.33
CA PRO A 57 -6.77 2.92 6.57
C PRO A 57 -8.13 3.65 6.48
N PRO A 58 -8.34 4.73 7.25
CA PRO A 58 -9.61 5.43 7.29
C PRO A 58 -10.04 5.98 5.94
N PHE A 59 -11.34 6.23 5.77
CA PHE A 59 -11.90 6.86 4.59
C PHE A 59 -11.28 8.23 4.31
N ILE A 60 -10.99 8.48 3.05
CA ILE A 60 -10.45 9.76 2.61
C ILE A 60 -11.59 10.80 2.55
N SER A 61 -11.55 11.78 3.45
CA SER A 61 -12.57 12.83 3.54
C SER A 61 -12.34 14.01 2.60
N ARG A 62 -11.12 14.22 2.12
CA ARG A 62 -10.78 15.29 1.17
C ARG A 62 -11.40 15.03 -0.20
N ILE A 63 -11.83 16.10 -0.87
CA ILE A 63 -12.48 16.02 -2.19
C ILE A 63 -11.51 16.29 -3.35
N MET A 64 -10.38 16.93 -3.09
CA MET A 64 -9.36 17.25 -4.11
C MET A 64 -8.21 16.25 -4.04
N PRO A 65 -7.60 15.89 -5.19
CA PRO A 65 -6.35 15.15 -5.22
C PRO A 65 -5.21 15.95 -4.60
N GLU A 66 -4.28 15.25 -3.96
CA GLU A 66 -3.11 15.82 -3.31
C GLU A 66 -1.86 15.00 -3.57
N THR A 67 -0.71 15.52 -3.14
CA THR A 67 0.51 14.73 -3.04
C THR A 67 0.52 13.98 -1.72
N VAL A 68 0.59 12.65 -1.80
CA VAL A 68 0.54 11.74 -0.66
C VAL A 68 1.87 11.00 -0.55
N VAL A 69 2.54 11.13 0.58
CA VAL A 69 3.81 10.44 0.87
C VAL A 69 3.53 9.08 1.47
N VAL A 70 4.10 8.03 0.88
CA VAL A 70 4.07 6.65 1.40
C VAL A 70 5.50 6.22 1.67
N LYS A 71 5.78 5.71 2.87
CA LYS A 71 7.10 5.24 3.26
C LYS A 71 7.08 3.77 3.62
N PHE A 72 7.89 2.98 2.92
CA PHE A 72 8.08 1.57 3.20
C PHE A 72 9.55 1.23 3.45
N GLU A 73 9.77 0.29 4.37
CA GLU A 73 11.05 -0.37 4.56
C GLU A 73 10.93 -1.84 4.10
N ALA A 74 11.74 -2.23 3.13
CA ALA A 74 11.94 -3.64 2.83
C ALA A 74 12.82 -4.27 3.92
N LYS A 75 12.39 -5.40 4.50
CA LYS A 75 13.06 -6.03 5.63
C LYS A 75 12.93 -7.55 5.60
N GLU A 76 14.06 -8.22 5.81
CA GLU A 76 14.11 -9.66 6.00
C GLU A 76 14.19 -9.99 7.49
N PHE A 77 13.40 -10.94 7.97
CA PHE A 77 13.39 -11.35 9.37
C PHE A 77 12.94 -12.79 9.54
N VAL A 78 13.31 -13.40 10.68
CA VAL A 78 12.77 -14.70 11.09
C VAL A 78 11.63 -14.47 12.07
N GLY A 79 10.50 -15.10 11.81
CA GLY A 79 9.30 -14.98 12.64
C GLY A 79 8.50 -16.28 12.69
N ALA A 80 7.57 -16.36 13.63
CA ALA A 80 6.65 -17.49 13.72
C ALA A 80 5.66 -17.46 12.56
N LEU A 81 5.52 -18.60 11.85
CA LEU A 81 4.52 -18.78 10.81
C LEU A 81 3.22 -19.35 11.41
N ALA A 82 3.31 -20.52 12.03
CA ALA A 82 2.22 -21.22 12.74
C ALA A 82 2.81 -22.39 13.52
N ASP A 83 2.12 -22.84 14.57
CA ASP A 83 2.39 -24.09 15.30
C ASP A 83 3.86 -24.28 15.71
N GLY A 84 4.50 -23.20 16.16
CA GLY A 84 5.91 -23.21 16.57
C GLY A 84 6.93 -23.23 15.43
N GLN A 85 6.47 -23.22 14.17
CA GLN A 85 7.36 -23.16 13.01
C GLN A 85 7.89 -21.75 12.79
N GLN A 86 9.21 -21.63 12.63
CA GLN A 86 9.86 -20.39 12.23
C GLN A 86 9.97 -20.32 10.71
N TYR A 87 9.85 -19.12 10.17
CA TYR A 87 9.96 -18.86 8.73
C TYR A 87 10.80 -17.61 8.49
N LYS A 88 11.63 -17.61 7.45
CA LYS A 88 12.35 -16.42 7.02
C LYS A 88 11.44 -15.59 6.10
N PHE A 89 10.80 -14.60 6.68
CA PHE A 89 9.98 -13.66 5.94
C PHE A 89 10.83 -12.59 5.26
N TRP A 90 10.41 -12.20 4.07
CA TRP A 90 10.78 -10.95 3.44
C TRP A 90 9.52 -10.09 3.38
N SER A 91 9.62 -8.85 3.77
CA SER A 91 8.42 -8.06 4.06
C SER A 91 8.58 -6.60 3.66
N PHE A 92 7.45 -5.94 3.58
CA PHE A 92 7.36 -4.49 3.66
C PHE A 92 6.90 -4.09 5.07
N ASN A 93 7.67 -3.24 5.74
CA ASN A 93 7.45 -2.76 7.12
C ASN A 93 7.35 -3.88 8.17
N GLY A 94 8.00 -5.02 7.94
CA GLY A 94 8.05 -6.10 8.93
C GLY A 94 6.75 -6.88 9.11
N THR A 95 5.77 -6.75 8.21
CA THR A 95 4.51 -7.48 8.24
C THR A 95 4.26 -8.27 6.95
N VAL A 96 3.49 -9.36 7.06
CA VAL A 96 3.07 -10.17 5.92
C VAL A 96 1.57 -10.52 6.11
N PRO A 97 0.69 -10.08 5.21
CA PRO A 97 0.96 -9.20 4.08
C PRO A 97 1.51 -7.84 4.52
N GLY A 98 2.17 -7.12 3.59
CA GLY A 98 2.61 -5.76 3.81
C GLY A 98 1.45 -4.80 4.08
N PRO A 99 1.70 -3.57 4.57
CA PRO A 99 0.66 -2.63 4.94
C PRO A 99 -0.28 -2.27 3.79
N MET A 100 -1.54 -2.06 4.11
CA MET A 100 -2.51 -1.51 3.15
C MET A 100 -2.30 -0.01 2.98
N ILE A 101 -2.27 0.43 1.73
CA ILE A 101 -2.22 1.82 1.32
C ILE A 101 -3.61 2.24 0.86
N ARG A 102 -4.08 3.42 1.28
CA ARG A 102 -5.33 4.00 0.81
C ARG A 102 -5.07 5.40 0.26
N VAL A 103 -5.38 5.59 -1.02
CA VAL A 103 -5.21 6.83 -1.76
C VAL A 103 -6.45 7.11 -2.61
N ARG A 104 -6.52 8.28 -3.23
CA ARG A 104 -7.65 8.71 -4.03
C ARG A 104 -7.28 8.81 -5.50
N LEU A 105 -8.26 8.63 -6.38
CA LEU A 105 -8.13 8.89 -7.81
C LEU A 105 -7.62 10.31 -8.07
N GLY A 106 -6.54 10.42 -8.83
CA GLY A 106 -5.88 11.68 -9.17
C GLY A 106 -4.79 12.12 -8.21
N ASP A 107 -4.59 11.43 -7.08
CA ASP A 107 -3.45 11.71 -6.19
C ASP A 107 -2.13 11.48 -6.90
N THR A 108 -1.14 12.27 -6.50
CA THR A 108 0.26 11.99 -6.79
C THR A 108 0.86 11.30 -5.57
N VAL A 109 1.23 10.05 -5.72
CA VAL A 109 1.91 9.31 -4.67
C VAL A 109 3.41 9.53 -4.80
N GLU A 110 4.02 10.04 -3.74
CA GLU A 110 5.47 10.07 -3.55
C GLU A 110 5.84 8.86 -2.69
N PHE A 111 6.42 7.87 -3.32
CA PHE A 111 6.74 6.60 -2.67
C PHE A 111 8.22 6.54 -2.30
N HIS A 112 8.49 6.37 -1.02
CA HIS A 112 9.81 6.16 -0.43
C HIS A 112 9.97 4.68 -0.13
N LEU A 113 10.96 4.04 -0.75
CA LEU A 113 11.33 2.66 -0.43
C LEU A 113 12.76 2.65 0.09
N SER A 114 12.91 2.29 1.36
CA SER A 114 14.21 1.95 1.95
C SER A 114 14.38 0.44 2.01
N ASN A 115 15.63 -0.02 2.04
CA ASN A 115 15.96 -1.41 2.29
C ASN A 115 16.82 -1.48 3.55
N HIS A 116 16.35 -2.24 4.55
CA HIS A 116 17.04 -2.40 5.82
C HIS A 116 18.48 -2.86 5.61
N ALA A 117 19.45 -2.23 6.29
CA ALA A 117 20.88 -2.53 6.10
C ALA A 117 21.27 -3.99 6.36
N GLY A 118 20.48 -4.70 7.17
CA GLY A 118 20.67 -6.13 7.46
C GLY A 118 20.01 -7.08 6.44
N SER A 119 19.35 -6.58 5.40
CA SER A 119 18.81 -7.42 4.32
C SER A 119 19.94 -8.06 3.51
N GLN A 120 19.70 -9.26 2.98
CA GLN A 120 20.67 -9.97 2.14
C GLN A 120 20.54 -9.61 0.66
N PHE A 121 19.33 -9.18 0.24
CA PHE A 121 19.01 -8.98 -1.18
C PHE A 121 18.57 -7.55 -1.46
N PRO A 122 18.78 -7.09 -2.71
CA PRO A 122 18.12 -5.88 -3.19
C PRO A 122 16.62 -6.12 -3.32
N HIS A 123 15.82 -5.13 -2.97
CA HIS A 123 14.36 -5.15 -3.06
C HIS A 123 13.86 -4.00 -3.93
N ASN A 124 12.65 -4.12 -4.44
CA ASN A 124 11.93 -3.07 -5.14
C ASN A 124 10.42 -3.22 -4.89
N ILE A 125 9.63 -2.40 -5.53
CA ILE A 125 8.17 -2.54 -5.49
C ILE A 125 7.57 -2.35 -6.88
N ASP A 126 6.76 -3.32 -7.29
CA ASP A 126 5.85 -3.27 -8.43
C ASP A 126 4.44 -3.00 -7.90
N ILE A 127 3.85 -1.86 -8.25
CA ILE A 127 2.53 -1.45 -7.80
C ILE A 127 1.57 -1.49 -8.98
N HIS A 128 0.62 -2.43 -9.00
CA HIS A 128 -0.31 -2.61 -10.12
C HIS A 128 -1.28 -1.44 -10.35
N ALA A 129 -1.36 -0.50 -9.42
CA ALA A 129 -2.07 0.77 -9.63
C ALA A 129 -1.30 1.76 -10.51
N VAL A 130 -0.01 1.53 -10.78
CA VAL A 130 0.83 2.38 -11.63
C VAL A 130 0.61 2.02 -13.09
N SER A 131 0.19 2.99 -13.89
CA SER A 131 0.08 2.83 -15.34
C SER A 131 1.45 3.01 -15.98
N GLY A 132 2.15 1.89 -16.19
CA GLY A 132 3.48 1.89 -16.79
C GLY A 132 4.18 0.54 -16.63
N PRO A 133 5.28 0.30 -17.37
CA PRO A 133 6.02 -0.95 -17.31
C PRO A 133 6.54 -1.25 -15.90
N GLY A 134 6.20 -2.44 -15.37
CA GLY A 134 6.71 -2.94 -14.09
C GLY A 134 6.34 -2.10 -12.88
N GLY A 135 5.21 -1.35 -12.93
CA GLY A 135 4.60 -0.71 -11.75
C GLY A 135 5.53 0.14 -10.86
N GLY A 136 6.65 0.65 -11.40
CA GLY A 136 7.68 1.37 -10.65
C GLY A 136 8.88 0.51 -10.21
N ALA A 137 8.89 -0.80 -10.48
CA ALA A 137 9.94 -1.72 -10.02
C ALA A 137 11.36 -1.30 -10.42
N ALA A 138 11.55 -0.83 -11.66
CA ALA A 138 12.86 -0.37 -12.12
C ALA A 138 13.33 0.92 -11.43
N ALA A 139 12.40 1.81 -11.07
CA ALA A 139 12.70 3.07 -10.40
C ALA A 139 12.99 2.89 -8.90
N SER A 140 12.53 1.79 -8.31
CA SER A 140 12.56 1.54 -6.87
C SER A 140 13.53 0.45 -6.42
N LEU A 141 14.39 -0.07 -7.30
CA LEU A 141 15.36 -1.10 -6.91
C LEU A 141 16.39 -0.50 -5.94
N VAL A 142 16.42 -0.97 -4.70
CA VAL A 142 17.28 -0.49 -3.61
C VAL A 142 18.14 -1.62 -3.06
N ALA A 143 19.45 -1.37 -2.94
CA ALA A 143 20.36 -2.28 -2.23
C ALA A 143 20.19 -2.13 -0.71
N PRO A 144 20.68 -3.12 0.10
CA PRO A 144 20.66 -2.99 1.56
C PRO A 144 21.29 -1.68 2.03
N GLY A 145 20.59 -0.95 2.90
CA GLY A 145 20.99 0.36 3.43
C GLY A 145 20.69 1.56 2.53
N GLU A 146 20.11 1.34 1.36
CA GLU A 146 19.71 2.42 0.44
C GLU A 146 18.23 2.78 0.56
N GLU A 147 17.91 3.98 0.07
CA GLU A 147 16.54 4.47 -0.14
C GLU A 147 16.40 5.03 -1.55
N LYS A 148 15.23 4.84 -2.15
CA LYS A 148 14.82 5.49 -3.40
C LYS A 148 13.43 6.06 -3.29
N ILE A 149 13.24 7.17 -4.01
CA ILE A 149 11.97 7.88 -4.08
C ILE A 149 11.53 7.90 -5.54
N PHE A 150 10.28 7.55 -5.77
CA PHE A 150 9.65 7.73 -7.07
C PHE A 150 8.23 8.25 -6.92
N ARG A 151 7.69 8.85 -7.98
CA ARG A 151 6.35 9.43 -7.98
C ARG A 151 5.51 8.82 -9.08
N PHE A 152 4.24 8.59 -8.78
CA PHE A 152 3.25 8.19 -9.77
C PHE A 152 1.90 8.84 -9.49
N LYS A 153 1.06 8.90 -10.50
CA LYS A 153 -0.31 9.41 -10.38
C LYS A 153 -1.30 8.25 -10.43
N THR A 154 -2.28 8.27 -9.52
CA THR A 154 -3.37 7.29 -9.51
C THR A 154 -4.38 7.62 -10.59
N LEU A 155 -4.43 6.81 -11.65
CA LEU A 155 -5.25 7.07 -12.85
C LEU A 155 -6.54 6.25 -12.89
N HIS A 156 -6.61 5.16 -12.13
CA HIS A 156 -7.76 4.25 -12.13
C HIS A 156 -8.15 3.90 -10.69
N PRO A 157 -9.45 3.99 -10.33
CA PRO A 157 -9.91 3.52 -9.04
C PRO A 157 -9.94 1.99 -9.01
N GLY A 158 -9.72 1.41 -7.84
CA GLY A 158 -9.74 -0.05 -7.66
C GLY A 158 -8.90 -0.51 -6.49
N LEU A 159 -8.93 -1.80 -6.25
CA LEU A 159 -8.06 -2.49 -5.33
C LEU A 159 -6.99 -3.22 -6.15
N PHE A 160 -5.73 -2.89 -5.89
CA PHE A 160 -4.59 -3.40 -6.65
C PHE A 160 -3.59 -4.07 -5.72
N VAL A 161 -2.92 -5.10 -6.21
CA VAL A 161 -1.76 -5.68 -5.54
C VAL A 161 -0.54 -4.80 -5.72
N TYR A 162 0.36 -4.86 -4.76
CA TYR A 162 1.76 -4.53 -4.93
C TYR A 162 2.63 -5.71 -4.48
N HIS A 163 3.81 -5.86 -5.03
CA HIS A 163 4.77 -6.89 -4.63
C HIS A 163 6.21 -6.51 -4.97
N CYS A 164 7.17 -7.23 -4.40
CA CYS A 164 8.55 -7.10 -4.84
C CYS A 164 8.75 -7.83 -6.18
N ALA A 165 9.37 -7.15 -7.12
CA ALA A 165 9.74 -7.68 -8.43
C ALA A 165 11.26 -7.64 -8.66
N SER A 166 12.05 -7.71 -7.59
CA SER A 166 13.51 -7.79 -7.69
C SER A 166 13.94 -9.09 -8.38
N PRO A 167 14.83 -9.03 -9.36
CA PRO A 167 15.27 -10.22 -10.10
C PRO A 167 16.26 -11.09 -9.31
N VAL A 168 16.77 -10.62 -8.17
CA VAL A 168 17.80 -11.31 -7.39
C VAL A 168 17.27 -11.67 -6.01
N PRO A 169 17.16 -12.97 -5.65
CA PRO A 169 17.53 -14.14 -6.45
C PRO A 169 16.51 -14.46 -7.55
N SER A 170 15.22 -14.14 -7.37
CA SER A 170 14.16 -14.24 -8.37
C SER A 170 12.87 -13.60 -7.87
N ILE A 171 12.05 -13.06 -8.75
CA ILE A 171 10.75 -12.46 -8.40
C ILE A 171 9.85 -13.44 -7.60
N PRO A 172 9.66 -14.71 -8.02
CA PRO A 172 8.86 -15.66 -7.24
C PRO A 172 9.36 -15.89 -5.82
N ALA A 173 10.68 -15.81 -5.59
CA ALA A 173 11.24 -15.97 -4.24
C ALA A 173 10.80 -14.83 -3.31
N HIS A 174 10.80 -13.58 -3.79
CA HIS A 174 10.35 -12.43 -3.01
C HIS A 174 8.87 -12.55 -2.62
N ILE A 175 8.03 -12.93 -3.59
CA ILE A 175 6.59 -13.10 -3.36
C ILE A 175 6.35 -14.27 -2.40
N ALA A 176 7.00 -15.42 -2.63
CA ALA A 176 6.82 -16.61 -1.79
C ALA A 176 7.28 -16.40 -0.33
N ASN A 177 8.21 -15.47 -0.08
CA ASN A 177 8.67 -15.13 1.26
C ASN A 177 7.85 -14.01 1.92
N GLY A 178 6.83 -13.42 1.24
CA GLY A 178 5.87 -12.52 1.89
C GLY A 178 5.85 -11.08 1.39
N MET A 179 6.62 -10.73 0.35
CA MET A 179 6.68 -9.34 -0.14
C MET A 179 5.53 -9.00 -1.08
N TYR A 180 4.35 -8.82 -0.53
CA TYR A 180 3.13 -8.40 -1.22
C TYR A 180 2.17 -7.68 -0.27
N GLY A 181 1.22 -6.94 -0.85
CA GLY A 181 0.14 -6.27 -0.14
C GLY A 181 -0.83 -5.58 -1.09
N LEU A 182 -1.67 -4.68 -0.57
CA LEU A 182 -2.71 -4.01 -1.33
C LEU A 182 -2.62 -2.49 -1.27
N ILE A 183 -2.96 -1.86 -2.39
CA ILE A 183 -3.26 -0.44 -2.47
C ILE A 183 -4.69 -0.25 -2.96
N LEU A 184 -5.47 0.52 -2.21
CA LEU A 184 -6.82 0.94 -2.57
C LEU A 184 -6.77 2.35 -3.13
N VAL A 185 -7.20 2.50 -4.38
CA VAL A 185 -7.43 3.80 -5.00
C VAL A 185 -8.93 4.09 -4.96
N GLU A 186 -9.35 4.99 -4.07
CA GLU A 186 -10.75 5.39 -3.98
C GLU A 186 -11.21 6.13 -5.24
N PRO A 187 -12.46 5.90 -5.71
CA PRO A 187 -13.04 6.68 -6.79
C PRO A 187 -13.22 8.16 -6.40
N LYS A 188 -13.43 9.02 -7.38
CA LYS A 188 -13.54 10.48 -7.19
C LYS A 188 -14.57 10.89 -6.12
N HIS A 189 -15.63 10.15 -5.98
CA HIS A 189 -16.70 10.43 -5.02
C HIS A 189 -16.63 9.60 -3.73
N GLY A 190 -15.51 8.88 -3.53
CA GLY A 190 -15.33 7.96 -2.41
C GLY A 190 -16.19 6.70 -2.55
N PHE A 191 -16.17 5.87 -1.53
CA PHE A 191 -17.06 4.73 -1.38
C PHE A 191 -18.26 5.08 -0.50
N ARG A 192 -19.32 4.27 -0.58
CA ARG A 192 -20.36 4.30 0.45
C ARG A 192 -19.77 3.97 1.80
N ARG A 193 -20.17 4.69 2.83
CA ARG A 193 -19.80 4.36 4.20
C ARG A 193 -20.41 3.02 4.57
N VAL A 194 -19.60 2.18 5.20
CA VAL A 194 -19.97 0.87 5.74
C VAL A 194 -19.67 0.84 7.23
N ASP A 195 -20.29 -0.05 7.97
CA ASP A 195 -20.07 -0.16 9.42
C ASP A 195 -18.67 -0.72 9.74
N HIS A 196 -18.18 -1.62 8.89
CA HIS A 196 -16.87 -2.25 9.04
C HIS A 196 -16.20 -2.49 7.70
N GLU A 197 -14.88 -2.25 7.64
CA GLU A 197 -14.00 -2.63 6.54
C GLU A 197 -12.86 -3.49 7.09
N PHE A 198 -12.49 -4.52 6.33
CA PHE A 198 -11.39 -5.41 6.68
C PHE A 198 -10.44 -5.58 5.51
N TYR A 199 -9.14 -5.58 5.81
CA TYR A 199 -8.09 -5.97 4.88
C TYR A 199 -7.83 -7.47 5.00
N VAL A 200 -7.99 -8.16 3.87
CA VAL A 200 -7.86 -9.60 3.82
C VAL A 200 -7.07 -10.02 2.59
N PHE A 201 -6.02 -10.82 2.79
CA PHE A 201 -5.15 -11.31 1.72
C PHE A 201 -4.93 -12.82 1.89
N GLU A 202 -5.19 -13.62 0.83
CA GLU A 202 -4.91 -15.06 0.83
C GLU A 202 -3.52 -15.31 0.26
N SER A 203 -2.71 -16.12 0.95
CA SER A 203 -1.40 -16.54 0.48
C SER A 203 -1.03 -17.93 0.98
N GLU A 204 -0.06 -18.57 0.32
CA GLU A 204 0.42 -19.90 0.68
C GLU A 204 1.89 -19.85 1.07
N PHE A 205 2.23 -20.52 2.18
CA PHE A 205 3.61 -20.72 2.62
C PHE A 205 3.96 -22.21 2.52
N TYR A 206 5.13 -22.47 1.96
CA TYR A 206 5.62 -23.83 1.79
C TYR A 206 6.80 -24.05 2.75
N THR A 207 6.60 -24.91 3.73
CA THR A 207 7.63 -25.29 4.69
C THR A 207 8.13 -26.71 4.42
N GLN A 208 9.39 -26.97 4.73
CA GLN A 208 9.90 -28.33 4.82
C GLN A 208 9.94 -28.71 6.31
N ASN A 209 9.54 -29.92 6.63
CA ASN A 209 9.76 -30.47 7.97
C ASN A 209 11.27 -30.71 8.12
N SER A 210 11.96 -29.80 8.78
CA SER A 210 13.39 -29.96 9.00
C SER A 210 13.75 -29.59 10.44
N GLU A 211 14.26 -30.54 11.14
CA GLU A 211 14.96 -30.34 12.39
C GLU A 211 16.32 -29.59 12.19
N THR A 212 16.71 -29.33 10.93
CA THR A 212 18.04 -28.82 10.56
C THR A 212 18.06 -27.76 9.47
N GLU A 213 17.00 -26.95 9.33
CA GLU A 213 16.96 -26.00 8.22
C GLU A 213 17.79 -24.74 8.50
N ASP A 214 18.75 -24.46 7.61
CA ASP A 214 19.50 -23.22 7.59
C ASP A 214 18.62 -22.08 7.08
N LEU A 215 17.99 -21.36 8.01
CA LEU A 215 17.12 -20.22 7.74
C LEU A 215 17.87 -19.02 7.13
N SER A 216 19.20 -19.10 6.97
CA SER A 216 20.00 -18.06 6.32
C SER A 216 19.89 -18.09 4.80
N LYS A 217 19.39 -19.19 4.22
CA LYS A 217 19.28 -19.37 2.78
C LYS A 217 17.84 -19.19 2.28
N PRO A 218 17.62 -18.44 1.18
CA PRO A 218 16.31 -18.33 0.59
C PRO A 218 15.82 -19.68 0.05
N LYS A 219 14.57 -20.03 0.39
CA LYS A 219 13.94 -21.26 -0.12
C LYS A 219 13.46 -21.06 -1.56
N VAL A 220 14.33 -21.29 -2.51
CA VAL A 220 13.92 -21.40 -3.91
C VAL A 220 13.58 -22.87 -4.18
N LYS A 221 12.27 -23.21 -4.30
CA LYS A 221 11.90 -24.52 -4.81
C LYS A 221 12.43 -24.65 -6.23
N LYS A 222 13.26 -25.64 -6.48
CA LYS A 222 13.47 -26.12 -7.85
C LYS A 222 12.10 -26.63 -8.35
N LYS A 223 11.65 -26.10 -9.50
CA LYS A 223 10.48 -26.63 -10.21
C LYS A 223 10.68 -28.15 -10.44
N PRO A 224 9.60 -28.95 -10.33
CA PRO A 224 9.66 -30.35 -10.76
C PRO A 224 9.95 -30.46 -12.24
#